data_41a9d28d5eec67fcf886798282b4d979
#
_entry.id   41a9d28d5eec67fcf886798282b4d979
#
_cell.length_a   1.000
_cell.length_b   1.000
_cell.length_c   1.000
_cell.angle_alpha   90.00
_cell.angle_beta   90.00
_cell.angle_gamma   90.00
#
_symmetry.space_group_name_H-M   'P 1'
#
loop_
_entity.id
_entity.type
_entity.pdbx_description
1 polymer ?
#
loop_
_entity_poly.entity_id
_entity_poly.type
_entity_poly.pdbx_seq_one_letter_code
_entity_poly.pdbx_strand_id
1 'polypeptide(L)'
;QLQKVKKMEKEKLNWLFESMYRIRRFEETMLEQTFKGKSMGVTHSSDGQEAGPAGVCAHLTDKDWIGSTHRGHGHCIAKGLDTKKMMAEIFGKSTGQCKGKGGSMHIADFSKGMLGANAIVGASIPLAVGAALSSKYNGTENDSVGVAFFGDGATGQGVLHESMNLASIWKLPVIFVCENNHYAEATPVEYAVSIEDISDRAAAYSMPGVTADGMDVFDVYEVAGEAVNRARKGDGPTLIELKTFRYHGHFHADDPKKYRTPEEDEKWKDRDCLKIFEEKVIANNSMDLESIK
;
A
#
# COMPACT_ATOMS: atom_id res chain seq x y z
N GLN A 1 -11.65 -18.08 -5.74
CA GLN A 1 -10.95 -16.94 -6.40
C GLN A 1 -11.17 -16.93 -7.92
N LEU A 2 -10.90 -18.00 -8.66
CA LEU A 2 -11.07 -18.07 -10.13
C LEU A 2 -12.48 -17.68 -10.62
N GLN A 3 -13.55 -18.05 -9.90
CA GLN A 3 -14.92 -17.67 -10.24
C GLN A 3 -15.22 -16.18 -10.04
N LYS A 4 -14.48 -15.50 -9.13
CA LYS A 4 -14.67 -14.08 -8.82
C LYS A 4 -14.00 -13.17 -9.87
N VAL A 5 -12.82 -13.54 -10.36
CA VAL A 5 -12.15 -12.86 -11.49
C VAL A 5 -13.06 -12.81 -12.72
N LYS A 6 -13.76 -13.92 -13.02
CA LYS A 6 -14.70 -14.03 -14.16
C LYS A 6 -15.90 -13.08 -14.05
N LYS A 7 -16.24 -12.58 -12.87
CA LYS A 7 -17.37 -11.67 -12.63
C LYS A 7 -16.96 -10.20 -12.56
N MET A 8 -15.65 -9.91 -12.58
CA MET A 8 -15.15 -8.54 -12.51
C MET A 8 -15.29 -7.86 -13.88
N GLU A 9 -15.75 -6.61 -13.89
CA GLU A 9 -15.87 -5.81 -15.11
C GLU A 9 -14.50 -5.55 -15.75
N LYS A 10 -14.46 -5.58 -17.10
CA LYS A 10 -13.22 -5.39 -17.86
C LYS A 10 -12.52 -4.08 -17.53
N GLU A 11 -13.27 -3.02 -17.30
CA GLU A 11 -12.73 -1.70 -16.90
C GLU A 11 -11.98 -1.77 -15.57
N LYS A 12 -12.51 -2.52 -14.60
CA LYS A 12 -11.85 -2.72 -13.32
C LYS A 12 -10.58 -3.57 -13.46
N LEU A 13 -10.61 -4.62 -14.27
CA LEU A 13 -9.43 -5.43 -14.58
C LEU A 13 -8.33 -4.58 -15.22
N ASN A 14 -8.68 -3.77 -16.21
CA ASN A 14 -7.76 -2.84 -16.86
C ASN A 14 -7.15 -1.87 -15.85
N TRP A 15 -7.96 -1.29 -14.98
CA TRP A 15 -7.51 -0.34 -13.97
C TRP A 15 -6.52 -0.97 -12.98
N LEU A 16 -6.79 -2.20 -12.51
CA LEU A 16 -5.90 -2.93 -11.61
C LEU A 16 -4.55 -3.21 -12.27
N PHE A 17 -4.57 -3.73 -13.49
CA PHE A 17 -3.34 -4.00 -14.23
C PHE A 17 -2.55 -2.73 -14.51
N GLU A 18 -3.21 -1.69 -15.05
CA GLU A 18 -2.58 -0.41 -15.36
C GLU A 18 -1.96 0.23 -14.11
N SER A 19 -2.66 0.18 -12.97
CA SER A 19 -2.14 0.69 -11.69
C SER A 19 -0.86 -0.02 -11.28
N MET A 20 -0.85 -1.36 -11.23
CA MET A 20 0.34 -2.15 -10.88
C MET A 20 1.49 -1.90 -11.87
N TYR A 21 1.19 -1.94 -13.18
CA TYR A 21 2.20 -1.73 -14.22
C TYR A 21 2.80 -0.33 -14.16
N ARG A 22 1.97 0.70 -13.92
CA ARG A 22 2.42 2.09 -13.77
C ARG A 22 3.31 2.27 -12.54
N ILE A 23 2.97 1.61 -11.42
CA ILE A 23 3.83 1.59 -10.22
C ILE A 23 5.18 0.97 -10.56
N ARG A 24 5.21 -0.23 -11.15
CA ARG A 24 6.44 -0.93 -11.53
C ARG A 24 7.33 -0.05 -12.42
N ARG A 25 6.76 0.51 -13.50
CA ARG A 25 7.51 1.34 -14.45
C ARG A 25 8.01 2.65 -13.83
N PHE A 26 7.23 3.23 -12.92
CA PHE A 26 7.67 4.42 -12.18
C PHE A 26 8.87 4.09 -11.28
N GLU A 27 8.81 3.00 -10.52
CA GLU A 27 9.89 2.61 -9.61
C GLU A 27 11.17 2.23 -10.35
N GLU A 28 11.08 1.45 -11.41
CA GLU A 28 12.23 1.13 -12.26
C GLU A 28 12.90 2.40 -12.81
N THR A 29 12.09 3.33 -13.33
CA THR A 29 12.59 4.61 -13.85
C THR A 29 13.19 5.46 -12.74
N MET A 30 12.54 5.54 -11.58
CA MET A 30 13.03 6.29 -10.43
C MET A 30 14.37 5.75 -9.94
N LEU A 31 14.52 4.44 -9.81
CA LEU A 31 15.79 3.80 -9.43
C LEU A 31 16.89 4.10 -10.45
N GLU A 32 16.61 3.95 -11.75
CA GLU A 32 17.56 4.29 -12.81
C GLU A 32 18.05 5.74 -12.70
N GLN A 33 17.14 6.68 -12.47
CA GLN A 33 17.50 8.09 -12.34
C GLN A 33 18.21 8.40 -11.01
N THR A 34 17.86 7.66 -9.95
CA THR A 34 18.56 7.77 -8.65
C THR A 34 20.01 7.32 -8.75
N PHE A 35 20.28 6.19 -9.42
CA PHE A 35 21.65 5.72 -9.64
C PHE A 35 22.46 6.65 -10.58
N LYS A 36 21.79 7.47 -11.39
CA LYS A 36 22.42 8.55 -12.15
C LYS A 36 22.63 9.85 -11.33
N GLY A 37 22.33 9.82 -10.03
CA GLY A 37 22.52 10.96 -9.12
C GLY A 37 21.52 12.11 -9.29
N LYS A 38 20.34 11.85 -9.87
CA LYS A 38 19.32 12.89 -10.11
C LYS A 38 18.31 13.06 -8.99
N SER A 39 18.17 12.07 -8.11
CA SER A 39 17.28 12.19 -6.96
C SER A 39 17.86 13.07 -5.86
N MET A 40 16.98 13.79 -5.18
CA MET A 40 17.33 14.56 -3.99
C MET A 40 17.05 13.70 -2.73
N GLY A 41 18.12 13.17 -2.13
CA GLY A 41 18.03 12.37 -0.91
C GLY A 41 17.76 10.86 -1.17
N VAL A 42 17.30 10.18 -0.11
CA VAL A 42 17.12 8.74 -0.11
C VAL A 42 15.80 8.36 -0.77
N THR A 43 15.83 7.31 -1.59
CA THR A 43 14.64 6.75 -2.25
C THR A 43 14.41 5.31 -1.82
N HIS A 44 13.13 4.97 -1.60
CA HIS A 44 12.68 3.64 -1.21
C HIS A 44 11.67 3.14 -2.25
N SER A 45 12.07 2.16 -3.03
CA SER A 45 11.23 1.59 -4.08
C SER A 45 10.15 0.67 -3.52
N SER A 46 8.93 0.71 -4.09
CA SER A 46 7.81 -0.17 -3.76
C SER A 46 7.60 -1.31 -4.76
N ASP A 47 8.53 -1.51 -5.68
CA ASP A 47 8.45 -2.62 -6.62
C ASP A 47 8.50 -3.98 -5.91
N GLY A 48 7.63 -4.88 -6.37
CA GLY A 48 7.29 -6.13 -5.70
C GLY A 48 6.07 -6.05 -4.79
N GLN A 49 5.60 -4.83 -4.43
CA GLN A 49 4.44 -4.61 -3.54
C GLN A 49 3.24 -3.95 -4.26
N GLU A 50 3.20 -3.95 -5.59
CA GLU A 50 2.23 -3.17 -6.38
C GLU A 50 0.78 -3.61 -6.18
N ALA A 51 0.56 -4.89 -5.88
CA ALA A 51 -0.78 -5.43 -5.67
C ALA A 51 -1.49 -4.84 -4.45
N GLY A 52 -0.75 -4.52 -3.39
CA GLY A 52 -1.26 -3.88 -2.18
C GLY A 52 -1.97 -2.55 -2.47
N PRO A 53 -1.24 -1.51 -2.91
CA PRO A 53 -1.85 -0.22 -3.22
C PRO A 53 -2.91 -0.29 -4.32
N ALA A 54 -2.71 -1.10 -5.38
CA ALA A 54 -3.69 -1.24 -6.46
C ALA A 54 -5.00 -1.88 -5.96
N GLY A 55 -4.94 -2.99 -5.25
CA GLY A 55 -6.11 -3.69 -4.75
C GLY A 55 -6.91 -2.87 -3.73
N VAL A 56 -6.22 -2.18 -2.82
CA VAL A 56 -6.88 -1.33 -1.81
C VAL A 56 -7.49 -0.07 -2.44
N CYS A 57 -6.71 0.69 -3.23
CA CYS A 57 -7.18 1.95 -3.81
C CYS A 57 -8.26 1.76 -4.88
N ALA A 58 -8.45 0.55 -5.43
CA ALA A 58 -9.55 0.23 -6.35
C ALA A 58 -10.96 0.45 -5.75
N HIS A 59 -11.08 0.51 -4.43
CA HIS A 59 -12.32 0.77 -3.68
C HIS A 59 -12.44 2.20 -3.15
N LEU A 60 -11.42 3.03 -3.39
CA LEU A 60 -11.34 4.39 -2.86
C LEU A 60 -11.68 5.44 -3.91
N THR A 61 -12.12 6.59 -3.44
CA THR A 61 -12.40 7.80 -4.22
C THR A 61 -11.49 8.95 -3.78
N ASP A 62 -11.57 10.10 -4.44
CA ASP A 62 -10.83 11.29 -4.02
C ASP A 62 -11.31 11.86 -2.66
N LYS A 63 -12.46 11.41 -2.15
CA LYS A 63 -12.98 11.77 -0.80
C LYS A 63 -12.36 10.94 0.32
N ASP A 64 -11.79 9.77 0.00
CA ASP A 64 -11.16 8.90 0.96
C ASP A 64 -9.71 9.33 1.22
N TRP A 65 -9.27 9.17 2.46
CA TRP A 65 -7.96 9.61 2.90
C TRP A 65 -7.00 8.44 3.08
N ILE A 66 -5.80 8.56 2.55
CA ILE A 66 -4.74 7.60 2.81
C ILE A 66 -3.54 8.24 3.48
N GLY A 67 -3.01 7.60 4.52
CA GLY A 67 -1.71 7.85 5.09
C GLY A 67 -0.73 6.78 4.63
N SER A 68 0.49 7.18 4.28
CA SER A 68 1.48 6.30 3.65
C SER A 68 2.82 6.32 4.36
N THR A 69 3.75 5.52 3.88
CA THR A 69 5.08 5.28 4.46
C THR A 69 6.18 5.99 3.65
N HIS A 70 7.45 5.79 4.04
CA HIS A 70 8.61 6.19 3.26
C HIS A 70 8.69 5.51 1.88
N ARG A 71 7.96 4.39 1.67
CA ARG A 71 7.81 3.60 0.43
C ARG A 71 6.47 3.91 -0.25
N GLY A 72 6.13 5.21 -0.35
CA GLY A 72 4.78 5.65 -0.65
C GLY A 72 4.45 5.84 -2.13
N HIS A 73 5.37 5.59 -3.07
CA HIS A 73 5.13 5.89 -4.48
C HIS A 73 3.96 5.08 -5.05
N GLY A 74 3.89 3.77 -4.73
CA GLY A 74 2.79 2.92 -5.14
C GLY A 74 1.43 3.43 -4.65
N HIS A 75 1.36 3.86 -3.38
CA HIS A 75 0.14 4.44 -2.80
C HIS A 75 -0.27 5.73 -3.51
N CYS A 76 0.69 6.63 -3.77
CA CYS A 76 0.44 7.87 -4.50
C CYS A 76 -0.12 7.61 -5.89
N ILE A 77 0.50 6.69 -6.65
CA ILE A 77 0.10 6.34 -8.02
C ILE A 77 -1.30 5.70 -8.03
N ALA A 78 -1.55 4.72 -7.18
CA ALA A 78 -2.85 4.06 -7.07
C ALA A 78 -3.96 5.04 -6.60
N LYS A 79 -3.61 6.06 -5.83
CA LYS A 79 -4.54 7.14 -5.42
C LYS A 79 -4.74 8.21 -6.51
N GLY A 80 -4.06 8.09 -7.65
CA GLY A 80 -4.26 8.92 -8.83
C GLY A 80 -3.41 10.20 -8.87
N LEU A 81 -2.27 10.24 -8.18
CA LEU A 81 -1.34 11.36 -8.29
C LEU A 81 -0.62 11.34 -9.64
N ASP A 82 -0.25 12.52 -10.11
CA ASP A 82 0.47 12.71 -11.38
C ASP A 82 1.93 12.26 -11.24
N THR A 83 2.30 11.19 -11.95
CA THR A 83 3.66 10.63 -11.93
C THR A 83 4.74 11.60 -12.40
N LYS A 84 4.41 12.56 -13.27
CA LYS A 84 5.37 13.61 -13.70
C LYS A 84 5.68 14.55 -12.54
N LYS A 85 4.64 14.97 -11.80
CA LYS A 85 4.83 15.81 -10.61
C LYS A 85 5.54 15.08 -9.50
N MET A 86 5.26 13.78 -9.33
CA MET A 86 5.97 12.93 -8.37
C MET A 86 7.48 12.84 -8.72
N MET A 87 7.82 12.57 -9.98
CA MET A 87 9.21 12.52 -10.42
C MET A 87 9.91 13.88 -10.28
N ALA A 88 9.22 14.97 -10.61
CA ALA A 88 9.73 16.33 -10.41
C ALA A 88 9.98 16.61 -8.91
N GLU A 89 9.14 16.11 -8.01
CA GLU A 89 9.33 16.21 -6.56
C GLU A 89 10.60 15.50 -6.10
N ILE A 90 10.78 14.24 -6.56
CA ILE A 90 11.99 13.45 -6.25
C ILE A 90 13.27 14.15 -6.73
N PHE A 91 13.20 14.87 -7.84
CA PHE A 91 14.32 15.67 -8.38
C PHE A 91 14.45 17.05 -7.74
N GLY A 92 13.67 17.37 -6.71
CA GLY A 92 13.73 18.67 -6.01
C GLY A 92 13.29 19.86 -6.88
N LYS A 93 12.40 19.64 -7.86
CA LYS A 93 11.94 20.71 -8.76
C LYS A 93 10.72 21.44 -8.18
N SER A 94 10.64 22.75 -8.41
CA SER A 94 9.50 23.57 -8.00
C SER A 94 8.17 23.16 -8.65
N THR A 95 8.21 22.42 -9.76
CA THR A 95 7.05 21.81 -10.43
C THR A 95 6.62 20.49 -9.81
N GLY A 96 7.33 20.01 -8.79
CA GLY A 96 6.98 18.80 -8.03
C GLY A 96 5.69 18.95 -7.23
N GLN A 97 5.12 17.82 -6.81
CA GLN A 97 3.86 17.74 -6.08
C GLN A 97 3.86 18.60 -4.81
N CYS A 98 4.98 18.64 -4.08
CA CYS A 98 5.21 19.44 -2.88
C CYS A 98 6.24 20.58 -3.14
N LYS A 99 6.34 21.04 -4.37
CA LYS A 99 7.26 22.11 -4.82
C LYS A 99 8.75 21.77 -4.61
N GLY A 100 9.09 20.48 -4.68
CA GLY A 100 10.45 19.97 -4.51
C GLY A 100 10.96 19.98 -3.06
N LYS A 101 10.09 20.13 -2.06
CA LYS A 101 10.49 20.23 -0.64
C LYS A 101 10.37 18.91 0.12
N GLY A 102 9.49 18.00 -0.32
CA GLY A 102 9.24 16.74 0.34
C GLY A 102 10.16 15.61 -0.12
N GLY A 103 10.56 15.61 -1.37
CA GLY A 103 11.31 14.51 -1.97
C GLY A 103 10.51 13.21 -2.02
N SER A 104 11.20 12.09 -2.16
CA SER A 104 10.60 10.74 -2.31
C SER A 104 9.66 10.36 -1.15
N MET A 105 10.05 10.66 0.09
CA MET A 105 9.39 10.14 1.30
C MET A 105 8.25 11.02 1.85
N HIS A 106 7.94 12.17 1.23
CA HIS A 106 6.97 13.13 1.78
C HIS A 106 6.04 13.71 0.70
N ILE A 107 5.67 12.89 -0.29
CA ILE A 107 4.70 13.30 -1.33
C ILE A 107 3.30 13.33 -0.73
N ALA A 108 2.59 14.44 -0.90
CA ALA A 108 1.24 14.64 -0.42
C ALA A 108 0.38 15.35 -1.47
N ASP A 109 -0.92 15.04 -1.50
CA ASP A 109 -1.91 15.72 -2.33
C ASP A 109 -3.31 15.61 -1.69
N PHE A 110 -3.72 16.63 -0.98
CA PHE A 110 -5.02 16.64 -0.30
C PHE A 110 -6.20 16.65 -1.28
N SER A 111 -6.02 17.15 -2.51
CA SER A 111 -7.07 17.12 -3.52
C SER A 111 -7.41 15.70 -3.98
N LYS A 112 -6.48 14.77 -3.76
CA LYS A 112 -6.62 13.34 -4.02
C LYS A 112 -6.84 12.51 -2.75
N GLY A 113 -6.97 13.14 -1.59
CA GLY A 113 -7.05 12.44 -0.32
C GLY A 113 -5.74 11.76 0.11
N MET A 114 -4.60 12.16 -0.44
CA MET A 114 -3.28 11.69 -0.01
C MET A 114 -2.75 12.59 1.11
N LEU A 115 -2.86 12.13 2.37
CA LEU A 115 -2.38 12.87 3.56
C LEU A 115 -0.86 13.05 3.55
N GLY A 116 -0.17 12.10 2.96
CA GLY A 116 1.27 12.14 2.72
C GLY A 116 1.96 10.80 2.94
N ALA A 117 3.04 10.64 2.20
CA ALA A 117 4.11 9.72 2.53
C ALA A 117 4.83 10.24 3.78
N ASN A 118 5.35 9.36 4.63
CA ASN A 118 5.99 9.75 5.88
C ASN A 118 7.20 8.87 6.19
N ALA A 119 8.35 9.51 6.44
CA ALA A 119 9.58 8.81 6.82
C ALA A 119 9.55 8.30 8.25
N ILE A 120 8.71 8.88 9.13
CA ILE A 120 8.58 8.43 10.51
C ILE A 120 7.73 7.17 10.56
N VAL A 121 8.34 6.06 10.99
CA VAL A 121 7.69 4.74 11.05
C VAL A 121 6.49 4.78 11.99
N GLY A 122 5.32 4.39 11.45
CA GLY A 122 4.05 4.40 12.17
C GLY A 122 3.29 5.74 12.19
N ALA A 123 3.89 6.86 11.79
CA ALA A 123 3.25 8.18 11.88
C ALA A 123 2.05 8.36 10.95
N SER A 124 1.96 7.61 9.85
CA SER A 124 0.80 7.62 8.96
C SER A 124 -0.48 7.10 9.64
N ILE A 125 -0.34 6.23 10.62
CA ILE A 125 -1.45 5.54 11.29
C ILE A 125 -2.38 6.53 12.00
N PRO A 126 -1.91 7.36 12.94
CA PRO A 126 -2.78 8.33 13.62
C PRO A 126 -3.31 9.42 12.68
N LEU A 127 -2.61 9.73 11.57
CA LEU A 127 -3.11 10.66 10.56
C LEU A 127 -4.38 10.12 9.88
N ALA A 128 -4.36 8.85 9.46
CA ALA A 128 -5.54 8.21 8.87
C ALA A 128 -6.69 8.06 9.88
N VAL A 129 -6.38 7.74 11.13
CA VAL A 129 -7.37 7.71 12.23
C VAL A 129 -7.99 9.09 12.46
N GLY A 130 -7.18 10.16 12.44
CA GLY A 130 -7.63 11.52 12.54
C GLY A 130 -8.55 11.94 11.38
N ALA A 131 -8.23 11.54 10.15
CA ALA A 131 -9.06 11.75 8.99
C ALA A 131 -10.41 11.02 9.12
N ALA A 132 -10.41 9.76 9.55
CA ALA A 132 -11.63 8.99 9.81
C ALA A 132 -12.47 9.60 10.94
N LEU A 133 -11.83 10.10 12.00
CA LEU A 133 -12.52 10.83 13.07
C LEU A 133 -13.17 12.12 12.54
N SER A 134 -12.46 12.88 11.71
CA SER A 134 -13.00 14.07 11.04
C SER A 134 -14.21 13.74 10.17
N SER A 135 -14.14 12.64 9.39
CA SER A 135 -15.28 12.19 8.57
C SER A 135 -16.48 11.88 9.44
N LYS A 136 -16.29 11.15 10.54
CA LYS A 136 -17.38 10.83 11.48
C LYS A 136 -17.95 12.08 12.17
N TYR A 137 -17.09 12.99 12.62
CA TYR A 137 -17.51 14.22 13.27
C TYR A 137 -18.34 15.11 12.34
N ASN A 138 -18.02 15.11 11.05
CA ASN A 138 -18.73 15.90 10.02
C ASN A 138 -19.93 15.16 9.42
N GLY A 139 -20.24 13.93 9.84
CA GLY A 139 -21.35 13.12 9.31
C GLY A 139 -21.12 12.66 7.86
N THR A 140 -19.85 12.45 7.47
CA THR A 140 -19.45 12.01 6.12
C THR A 140 -18.79 10.62 6.13
N GLU A 141 -18.90 9.88 7.22
CA GLU A 141 -18.27 8.58 7.41
C GLU A 141 -18.69 7.51 6.40
N ASN A 142 -19.87 7.62 5.83
CA ASN A 142 -20.35 6.72 4.79
C ASN A 142 -19.70 6.99 3.43
N ASP A 143 -19.25 8.23 3.21
CA ASP A 143 -18.65 8.70 1.95
C ASP A 143 -17.13 8.78 1.99
N SER A 144 -16.54 8.84 3.20
CA SER A 144 -15.12 9.09 3.38
C SER A 144 -14.54 8.19 4.46
N VAL A 145 -13.62 7.32 4.08
CA VAL A 145 -12.87 6.44 4.99
C VAL A 145 -11.41 6.88 5.07
N GLY A 146 -10.76 6.50 6.18
CA GLY A 146 -9.32 6.62 6.33
C GLY A 146 -8.64 5.28 6.06
N VAL A 147 -7.50 5.27 5.38
CA VAL A 147 -6.67 4.08 5.20
C VAL A 147 -5.25 4.39 5.67
N ALA A 148 -4.75 3.59 6.59
CA ALA A 148 -3.38 3.67 7.07
C ALA A 148 -2.54 2.55 6.47
N PHE A 149 -1.63 2.87 5.57
CA PHE A 149 -0.61 1.94 5.10
C PHE A 149 0.61 2.00 6.01
N PHE A 150 1.14 0.85 6.41
CA PHE A 150 2.34 0.73 7.23
C PHE A 150 3.00 -0.64 7.01
N GLY A 151 4.30 -0.73 7.26
CA GLY A 151 5.04 -1.99 7.16
C GLY A 151 5.02 -2.80 8.46
N ASP A 152 5.49 -4.04 8.39
CA ASP A 152 5.64 -4.95 9.54
C ASP A 152 6.46 -4.33 10.68
N GLY A 153 7.52 -3.58 10.36
CA GLY A 153 8.34 -2.88 11.36
C GLY A 153 7.58 -1.83 12.18
N ALA A 154 6.49 -1.25 11.63
CA ALA A 154 5.66 -0.31 12.36
C ALA A 154 4.78 -0.96 13.42
N THR A 155 4.61 -2.26 13.38
CA THR A 155 3.70 -3.00 14.28
C THR A 155 4.17 -3.05 15.73
N GLY A 156 5.45 -2.79 15.97
CA GLY A 156 6.03 -2.61 17.33
C GLY A 156 5.86 -1.22 17.91
N GLN A 157 5.34 -0.24 17.14
CA GLN A 157 5.16 1.13 17.61
C GLN A 157 3.90 1.26 18.47
N GLY A 158 4.01 1.92 19.64
CA GLY A 158 2.87 2.18 20.54
C GLY A 158 1.69 2.85 19.84
N VAL A 159 1.97 3.75 18.91
CA VAL A 159 0.96 4.51 18.16
C VAL A 159 0.00 3.63 17.34
N LEU A 160 0.41 2.44 16.87
CA LEU A 160 -0.50 1.50 16.24
C LEU A 160 -1.55 1.00 17.25
N HIS A 161 -1.09 0.59 18.42
CA HIS A 161 -1.95 0.04 19.49
C HIS A 161 -2.95 1.08 20.00
N GLU A 162 -2.49 2.30 20.23
CA GLU A 162 -3.32 3.45 20.62
C GLU A 162 -4.36 3.76 19.55
N SER A 163 -3.95 3.80 18.28
CA SER A 163 -4.80 4.07 17.12
C SER A 163 -5.87 3.01 16.92
N MET A 164 -5.52 1.73 16.99
CA MET A 164 -6.48 0.62 16.89
C MET A 164 -7.51 0.65 18.02
N ASN A 165 -7.06 0.93 19.25
CA ASN A 165 -7.95 1.06 20.40
C ASN A 165 -8.96 2.20 20.21
N LEU A 166 -8.52 3.41 19.86
CA LEU A 166 -9.41 4.55 19.61
C LEU A 166 -10.37 4.30 18.46
N ALA A 167 -9.86 3.75 17.35
CA ALA A 167 -10.68 3.44 16.19
C ALA A 167 -11.79 2.45 16.51
N SER A 168 -11.50 1.43 17.33
CA SER A 168 -12.50 0.45 17.75
C SER A 168 -13.55 1.04 18.68
N ILE A 169 -13.12 1.74 19.75
CA ILE A 169 -14.03 2.34 20.73
C ILE A 169 -15.04 3.29 20.05
N TRP A 170 -14.54 4.08 19.09
CA TRP A 170 -15.37 5.07 18.40
C TRP A 170 -15.97 4.55 17.09
N LYS A 171 -15.75 3.28 16.74
CA LYS A 171 -16.19 2.69 15.46
C LYS A 171 -15.87 3.61 14.28
N LEU A 172 -14.62 4.03 14.19
CA LEU A 172 -14.18 4.93 13.13
C LEU A 172 -14.13 4.19 11.77
N PRO A 173 -14.44 4.87 10.66
CA PRO A 173 -14.35 4.32 9.32
C PRO A 173 -12.89 4.31 8.85
N VAL A 174 -12.06 3.46 9.47
CA VAL A 174 -10.62 3.36 9.16
C VAL A 174 -10.23 1.91 8.87
N ILE A 175 -9.34 1.75 7.89
CA ILE A 175 -8.73 0.48 7.51
C ILE A 175 -7.24 0.57 7.79
N PHE A 176 -6.72 -0.37 8.57
CA PHE A 176 -5.30 -0.55 8.84
C PHE A 176 -4.74 -1.57 7.86
N VAL A 177 -3.78 -1.19 7.01
CA VAL A 177 -3.19 -2.06 6.00
C VAL A 177 -1.71 -2.23 6.30
N CYS A 178 -1.35 -3.40 6.82
CA CYS A 178 0.02 -3.81 7.07
C CYS A 178 0.61 -4.47 5.82
N GLU A 179 1.56 -3.83 5.17
CA GLU A 179 2.38 -4.42 4.11
C GLU A 179 3.54 -5.18 4.75
N ASN A 180 3.28 -6.45 5.12
CA ASN A 180 4.30 -7.32 5.67
C ASN A 180 5.20 -7.84 4.54
N ASN A 181 6.31 -7.13 4.33
CA ASN A 181 7.33 -7.50 3.35
C ASN A 181 8.49 -8.29 3.98
N HIS A 182 8.27 -8.83 5.16
CA HIS A 182 9.15 -9.70 5.95
C HIS A 182 10.38 -9.01 6.57
N TYR A 183 10.63 -7.73 6.30
CA TYR A 183 11.83 -7.06 6.79
C TYR A 183 11.58 -5.61 7.20
N ALA A 184 11.82 -5.31 8.46
CA ALA A 184 11.97 -3.93 8.94
C ALA A 184 13.43 -3.51 8.73
N GLU A 185 13.74 -2.85 7.61
CA GLU A 185 15.08 -2.63 7.09
C GLU A 185 15.80 -3.98 6.88
N ALA A 186 16.74 -4.36 7.73
CA ALA A 186 17.44 -5.65 7.72
C ALA A 186 16.94 -6.62 8.81
N THR A 187 15.96 -6.22 9.63
CA THR A 187 15.45 -7.06 10.71
C THR A 187 14.32 -7.95 10.21
N PRO A 188 14.47 -9.29 10.20
CA PRO A 188 13.40 -10.20 9.81
C PRO A 188 12.18 -10.07 10.72
N VAL A 189 10.98 -10.24 10.16
CA VAL A 189 9.72 -10.12 10.91
C VAL A 189 9.65 -11.14 12.05
N GLU A 190 10.14 -12.35 11.86
CA GLU A 190 10.16 -13.43 12.86
C GLU A 190 11.00 -13.07 14.09
N TYR A 191 11.97 -12.18 13.95
CA TYR A 191 12.77 -11.70 15.06
C TYR A 191 12.05 -10.59 15.84
N ALA A 192 11.26 -9.76 15.17
CA ALA A 192 10.65 -8.56 15.75
C ALA A 192 9.20 -8.75 16.19
N VAL A 193 8.50 -9.75 15.66
CA VAL A 193 7.06 -10.01 15.87
C VAL A 193 6.88 -11.44 16.38
N SER A 194 6.25 -11.60 17.55
CA SER A 194 6.10 -12.90 18.23
C SER A 194 4.94 -13.77 17.73
N ILE A 195 4.11 -13.24 16.85
CA ILE A 195 2.94 -13.94 16.25
C ILE A 195 3.19 -14.19 14.78
N GLU A 196 2.62 -15.25 14.23
CA GLU A 196 2.78 -15.64 12.83
C GLU A 196 2.08 -14.67 11.88
N ASP A 197 0.81 -14.34 12.19
CA ASP A 197 0.02 -13.37 11.45
C ASP A 197 -0.18 -12.09 12.27
N ILE A 198 0.28 -10.97 11.74
CA ILE A 198 0.12 -9.65 12.38
C ILE A 198 -1.36 -9.29 12.52
N SER A 199 -2.20 -9.78 11.60
CA SER A 199 -3.65 -9.58 11.61
C SER A 199 -4.32 -10.12 12.90
N ASP A 200 -3.73 -11.09 13.59
CA ASP A 200 -4.24 -11.64 14.85
C ASP A 200 -4.27 -10.61 15.98
N ARG A 201 -3.46 -9.54 15.89
CA ARG A 201 -3.50 -8.42 16.85
C ARG A 201 -4.86 -7.73 16.90
N ALA A 202 -5.63 -7.78 15.82
CA ALA A 202 -6.96 -7.17 15.73
C ALA A 202 -7.92 -7.67 16.80
N ALA A 203 -7.80 -8.95 17.19
CA ALA A 203 -8.65 -9.57 18.21
C ALA A 203 -8.57 -8.84 19.56
N ALA A 204 -7.40 -8.31 19.93
CA ALA A 204 -7.21 -7.55 21.17
C ALA A 204 -8.02 -6.24 21.21
N TYR A 205 -8.46 -5.74 20.05
CA TYR A 205 -9.24 -4.50 19.90
C TYR A 205 -10.68 -4.76 19.43
N SER A 206 -11.14 -6.02 19.46
CA SER A 206 -12.49 -6.41 19.02
C SER A 206 -12.84 -5.96 17.59
N MET A 207 -11.84 -5.96 16.68
CA MET A 207 -12.02 -5.69 15.27
C MET A 207 -11.61 -6.90 14.42
N PRO A 208 -12.13 -7.06 13.19
CA PRO A 208 -11.66 -8.10 12.28
C PRO A 208 -10.19 -7.92 11.92
N GLY A 209 -9.45 -9.04 11.90
CA GLY A 209 -8.13 -9.17 11.32
C GLY A 209 -8.18 -10.13 10.15
N VAL A 210 -7.56 -9.78 9.02
CA VAL A 210 -7.57 -10.60 7.80
C VAL A 210 -6.17 -10.60 7.21
N THR A 211 -5.64 -11.80 6.93
CA THR A 211 -4.41 -11.98 6.16
C THR A 211 -4.74 -12.27 4.70
N ALA A 212 -4.08 -11.62 3.78
CA ALA A 212 -4.21 -11.81 2.34
C ALA A 212 -2.86 -11.97 1.66
N ASP A 213 -2.88 -12.60 0.49
CA ASP A 213 -1.73 -12.69 -0.40
C ASP A 213 -1.48 -11.34 -1.06
N GLY A 214 -0.49 -10.59 -0.54
CA GLY A 214 -0.10 -9.28 -1.05
C GLY A 214 0.58 -9.31 -2.42
N MET A 215 0.85 -10.50 -3.00
CA MET A 215 1.33 -10.67 -4.37
C MET A 215 0.18 -10.93 -5.35
N ASP A 216 -1.04 -11.14 -4.87
CA ASP A 216 -2.23 -11.37 -5.66
C ASP A 216 -3.22 -10.21 -5.53
N VAL A 217 -3.31 -9.37 -6.54
CA VAL A 217 -4.19 -8.19 -6.51
C VAL A 217 -5.67 -8.54 -6.37
N PHE A 218 -6.10 -9.73 -6.77
CA PHE A 218 -7.49 -10.17 -6.63
C PHE A 218 -7.83 -10.52 -5.19
N ASP A 219 -6.88 -11.10 -4.46
CA ASP A 219 -7.03 -11.39 -3.04
C ASP A 219 -7.07 -10.08 -2.24
N VAL A 220 -6.12 -9.17 -2.52
CA VAL A 220 -6.11 -7.83 -1.92
C VAL A 220 -7.40 -7.07 -2.21
N TYR A 221 -7.87 -7.08 -3.46
CA TYR A 221 -9.11 -6.40 -3.87
C TYR A 221 -10.32 -6.90 -3.07
N GLU A 222 -10.43 -8.22 -2.89
CA GLU A 222 -11.54 -8.82 -2.15
C GLU A 222 -11.55 -8.36 -0.68
N VAL A 223 -10.46 -8.58 0.04
CA VAL A 223 -10.39 -8.25 1.47
C VAL A 223 -10.51 -6.74 1.72
N ALA A 224 -9.92 -5.91 0.83
CA ALA A 224 -10.03 -4.47 0.92
C ALA A 224 -11.48 -4.00 0.68
N GLY A 225 -12.19 -4.59 -0.30
CA GLY A 225 -13.59 -4.29 -0.56
C GLY A 225 -14.50 -4.58 0.63
N GLU A 226 -14.30 -5.72 1.29
CA GLU A 226 -15.04 -6.07 2.51
C GLU A 226 -14.76 -5.07 3.64
N ALA A 227 -13.48 -4.72 3.86
CA ALA A 227 -13.08 -3.77 4.90
C ALA A 227 -13.62 -2.35 4.65
N VAL A 228 -13.53 -1.85 3.41
CA VAL A 228 -14.08 -0.53 3.04
C VAL A 228 -15.60 -0.51 3.19
N ASN A 229 -16.30 -1.55 2.73
CA ASN A 229 -17.75 -1.65 2.88
C ASN A 229 -18.17 -1.70 4.35
N ARG A 230 -17.43 -2.43 5.19
CA ARG A 230 -17.65 -2.49 6.64
C ARG A 230 -17.50 -1.10 7.27
N ALA A 231 -16.40 -0.41 6.94
CA ALA A 231 -16.12 0.93 7.45
C ALA A 231 -17.22 1.93 7.08
N ARG A 232 -17.64 1.96 5.80
CA ARG A 232 -18.74 2.84 5.32
C ARG A 232 -20.11 2.56 5.94
N LYS A 233 -20.37 1.31 6.38
CA LYS A 233 -21.59 0.95 7.12
C LYS A 233 -21.57 1.36 8.59
N GLY A 234 -20.44 1.91 9.07
CA GLY A 234 -20.30 2.28 10.48
C GLY A 234 -20.02 1.10 11.42
N ASP A 235 -19.64 -0.08 10.86
CA ASP A 235 -19.32 -1.28 11.64
C ASP A 235 -17.92 -1.24 12.25
N GLY A 236 -17.17 -0.16 12.03
CA GLY A 236 -15.86 0.10 12.62
C GLY A 236 -14.69 -0.37 11.77
N PRO A 237 -13.46 -0.37 12.36
CA PRO A 237 -12.21 -0.62 11.65
C PRO A 237 -11.98 -2.10 11.30
N THR A 238 -11.00 -2.32 10.41
CA THR A 238 -10.46 -3.64 10.07
C THR A 238 -8.94 -3.54 9.97
N LEU A 239 -8.22 -4.57 10.44
CA LEU A 239 -6.79 -4.75 10.19
C LEU A 239 -6.59 -5.77 9.07
N ILE A 240 -5.94 -5.35 7.99
CA ILE A 240 -5.54 -6.23 6.89
C ILE A 240 -4.02 -6.40 6.95
N GLU A 241 -3.56 -7.64 6.86
CA GLU A 241 -2.17 -7.96 6.65
C GLU A 241 -1.98 -8.48 5.23
N LEU A 242 -1.09 -7.84 4.47
CA LEU A 242 -0.72 -8.25 3.12
C LEU A 242 0.67 -8.89 3.18
N LYS A 243 0.76 -10.21 2.98
CA LYS A 243 2.04 -10.92 2.83
C LYS A 243 2.62 -10.58 1.46
N THR A 244 3.67 -9.77 1.42
CA THR A 244 4.25 -9.23 0.19
C THR A 244 5.77 -9.25 0.27
N PHE A 245 6.45 -8.70 -0.73
CA PHE A 245 7.91 -8.66 -0.74
C PHE A 245 8.43 -7.48 -1.55
N ARG A 246 9.48 -6.81 -1.06
CA ARG A 246 10.19 -5.77 -1.80
C ARG A 246 11.33 -6.37 -2.61
N TYR A 247 11.44 -6.06 -3.89
CA TYR A 247 12.46 -6.66 -4.78
C TYR A 247 13.87 -6.14 -4.57
N HIS A 248 13.99 -4.91 -4.09
CA HIS A 248 15.29 -4.29 -3.77
C HIS A 248 15.54 -4.25 -2.26
N GLY A 249 16.68 -3.71 -1.86
CA GLY A 249 17.00 -3.43 -0.47
C GLY A 249 16.02 -2.47 0.20
N HIS A 250 16.26 -2.11 1.44
CA HIS A 250 15.42 -1.18 2.15
C HIS A 250 15.33 0.18 1.43
N PHE A 251 16.46 0.69 0.97
CA PHE A 251 16.57 1.89 0.16
C PHE A 251 17.58 1.68 -0.99
N HIS A 252 17.70 2.62 -1.90
CA HIS A 252 18.49 2.47 -3.14
C HIS A 252 19.97 2.12 -2.94
N ALA A 253 20.59 2.46 -1.81
CA ALA A 253 21.98 2.14 -1.51
C ALA A 253 22.16 0.97 -0.53
N ASP A 254 21.07 0.30 -0.12
CA ASP A 254 21.10 -0.89 0.70
C ASP A 254 21.43 -2.14 -0.12
N ASP A 255 22.25 -3.01 0.45
CA ASP A 255 22.59 -4.31 -0.12
C ASP A 255 21.82 -5.45 0.58
N PRO A 256 20.71 -5.92 0.00
CA PRO A 256 19.88 -6.93 0.62
C PRO A 256 20.56 -8.30 0.79
N LYS A 257 21.62 -8.58 0.03
CA LYS A 257 22.39 -9.84 0.16
C LYS A 257 23.06 -10.03 1.51
N LYS A 258 23.12 -8.98 2.34
CA LYS A 258 23.65 -9.04 3.70
C LYS A 258 22.70 -9.70 4.69
N TYR A 259 21.40 -9.78 4.37
CA TYR A 259 20.38 -10.30 5.29
C TYR A 259 19.31 -11.17 4.62
N ARG A 260 19.32 -11.30 3.27
CA ARG A 260 18.43 -12.19 2.49
C ARG A 260 19.25 -13.16 1.66
N THR A 261 18.70 -14.36 1.43
CA THR A 261 19.34 -15.34 0.54
C THR A 261 18.86 -15.15 -0.90
N PRO A 262 19.67 -15.57 -1.91
CA PRO A 262 19.22 -15.57 -3.30
C PRO A 262 17.98 -16.43 -3.55
N GLU A 263 17.86 -17.56 -2.86
CA GLU A 263 16.74 -18.50 -2.98
C GLU A 263 15.43 -17.86 -2.48
N GLU A 264 15.50 -17.04 -1.42
CA GLU A 264 14.37 -16.28 -0.94
C GLU A 264 13.93 -15.23 -1.96
N ASP A 265 14.88 -14.48 -2.51
CA ASP A 265 14.61 -13.47 -3.55
C ASP A 265 13.98 -14.09 -4.80
N GLU A 266 14.49 -15.24 -5.28
CA GLU A 266 13.93 -15.95 -6.43
C GLU A 266 12.52 -16.46 -6.16
N LYS A 267 12.29 -17.08 -5.02
CA LYS A 267 10.97 -17.57 -4.60
C LYS A 267 9.88 -16.48 -4.66
N TRP A 268 10.20 -15.26 -4.22
CA TRP A 268 9.26 -14.16 -4.24
C TRP A 268 9.12 -13.53 -5.63
N LYS A 269 10.19 -13.44 -6.42
CA LYS A 269 10.14 -12.96 -7.81
C LYS A 269 9.37 -13.89 -8.75
N ASP A 270 9.38 -15.19 -8.48
CA ASP A 270 8.53 -16.14 -9.21
C ASP A 270 7.03 -15.89 -8.98
N ARG A 271 6.68 -15.25 -7.88
CA ARG A 271 5.33 -14.84 -7.51
C ARG A 271 5.04 -13.38 -7.86
N ASP A 272 5.62 -12.86 -8.94
CA ASP A 272 5.39 -11.48 -9.38
C ASP A 272 3.90 -11.19 -9.61
N CYS A 273 3.40 -10.10 -9.02
CA CYS A 273 1.97 -9.77 -9.03
C CYS A 273 1.42 -9.48 -10.44
N LEU A 274 2.23 -8.94 -11.35
CA LEU A 274 1.85 -8.73 -12.75
C LEU A 274 1.69 -10.08 -13.47
N LYS A 275 2.61 -11.01 -13.23
CA LYS A 275 2.58 -12.36 -13.77
C LYS A 275 1.37 -13.16 -13.26
N ILE A 276 1.12 -13.10 -11.94
CA ILE A 276 -0.08 -13.71 -11.33
C ILE A 276 -1.36 -13.13 -11.93
N PHE A 277 -1.42 -11.81 -12.14
CA PHE A 277 -2.57 -11.17 -12.79
C PHE A 277 -2.79 -11.73 -14.20
N GLU A 278 -1.75 -11.72 -15.06
CA GLU A 278 -1.81 -12.22 -16.43
C GLU A 278 -2.28 -13.67 -16.49
N GLU A 279 -1.69 -14.55 -15.69
CA GLU A 279 -2.04 -15.96 -15.61
C GLU A 279 -3.53 -16.15 -15.24
N LYS A 280 -4.04 -15.40 -14.25
CA LYS A 280 -5.42 -15.52 -13.78
C LYS A 280 -6.44 -14.99 -14.78
N VAL A 281 -6.19 -13.87 -15.46
CA VAL A 281 -7.14 -13.32 -16.43
C VAL A 281 -7.19 -14.14 -17.70
N ILE A 282 -6.07 -14.72 -18.13
CA ILE A 282 -5.99 -15.63 -19.29
C ILE A 282 -6.72 -16.94 -18.97
N ALA A 283 -6.44 -17.57 -17.83
CA ALA A 283 -7.07 -18.80 -17.40
C ALA A 283 -8.61 -18.69 -17.30
N ASN A 284 -9.13 -17.49 -17.05
CA ASN A 284 -10.57 -17.22 -16.94
C ASN A 284 -11.20 -16.66 -18.22
N ASN A 285 -10.46 -16.48 -19.31
CA ASN A 285 -10.89 -15.79 -20.52
C ASN A 285 -11.51 -14.40 -20.24
N SER A 286 -11.00 -13.71 -19.23
CA SER A 286 -11.49 -12.38 -18.82
C SER A 286 -10.84 -11.24 -19.60
N MET A 287 -9.62 -11.46 -20.08
CA MET A 287 -8.86 -10.57 -20.97
C MET A 287 -8.01 -11.42 -21.92
N ASP A 288 -7.71 -10.90 -23.10
CA ASP A 288 -6.73 -11.48 -24.01
C ASP A 288 -5.34 -10.83 -23.84
N LEU A 289 -4.30 -11.52 -24.32
CA LEU A 289 -2.92 -11.04 -24.23
C LEU A 289 -2.67 -9.73 -25.00
N GLU A 290 -3.45 -9.44 -26.06
CA GLU A 290 -3.32 -8.20 -26.83
C GLU A 290 -3.89 -7.00 -26.04
N SER A 291 -4.86 -7.25 -25.17
CA SER A 291 -5.42 -6.21 -24.29
C SER A 291 -4.50 -5.84 -23.12
N ILE A 292 -3.51 -6.69 -22.81
CA ILE A 292 -2.57 -6.52 -21.70
C ILE A 292 -1.28 -5.81 -22.15
N LYS A 293 -0.92 -5.95 -23.43
CA LYS A 293 0.26 -5.31 -24.06
C LYS A 293 -0.03 -3.88 -24.48
#